data_e4a704c22a65c200fba8984226725928
#
_entry.id   e4a704c22a65c200fba8984226725928
#
_cell.length_a   1.000
_cell.length_b   1.000
_cell.length_c   1.000
_cell.angle_alpha   90.00
_cell.angle_beta   90.00
_cell.angle_gamma   90.00
#
_symmetry.space_group_name_H-M   'P 1'
#
loop_
_entity.id
_entity.type
_entity.pdbx_description
1 polymer ?
#
loop_
_entity_poly.entity_id
_entity_poly.type
_entity_poly.pdbx_seq_one_letter_code
_entity_poly.pdbx_strand_id
1 'polypeptide(L)'
;MSIKKVLRIVRNLILFFFISTILAVVLYRFIPVYTTPLMVIRSTQQLFKGEKPVWHHTWVSFDKISPHLPMAVIASEDNRFATHNGFDFEEIKKAMKENETRKRKRGASTISQQTAKN
;
A
#
# COMPACT_ATOMS: atom_id res chain seq x y z
N MET A 1 -18.15 -10.40 -32.54
CA MET A 1 -16.77 -10.79 -32.11
C MET A 1 -16.84 -12.22 -31.60
N SER A 2 -15.95 -13.14 -32.04
CA SER A 2 -16.00 -14.54 -31.60
C SER A 2 -15.66 -14.65 -30.10
N ILE A 3 -16.41 -15.48 -29.36
CA ILE A 3 -16.20 -15.77 -27.93
C ILE A 3 -14.73 -16.14 -27.66
N LYS A 4 -14.11 -16.94 -28.53
CA LYS A 4 -12.67 -17.28 -28.41
C LYS A 4 -11.75 -16.05 -28.44
N LYS A 5 -12.09 -15.00 -29.20
CA LYS A 5 -11.32 -13.76 -29.27
C LYS A 5 -11.47 -12.96 -27.97
N VAL A 6 -12.69 -12.90 -27.43
CA VAL A 6 -12.96 -12.23 -26.12
C VAL A 6 -12.19 -12.91 -25.01
N LEU A 7 -12.29 -14.24 -24.89
CA LEU A 7 -11.58 -15.01 -23.86
C LEU A 7 -10.06 -14.83 -23.95
N ARG A 8 -9.49 -14.75 -25.16
CA ARG A 8 -8.06 -14.48 -25.35
C ARG A 8 -7.68 -13.09 -24.85
N ILE A 9 -8.49 -12.07 -25.17
CA ILE A 9 -8.25 -10.70 -24.71
C ILE A 9 -8.30 -10.63 -23.18
N VAL A 10 -9.34 -11.21 -22.56
CA VAL A 10 -9.49 -11.23 -21.09
C VAL A 10 -8.30 -11.94 -20.44
N ARG A 11 -7.92 -13.11 -20.93
CA ARG A 11 -6.73 -13.80 -20.45
C ARG A 11 -5.47 -12.95 -20.54
N ASN A 12 -5.24 -12.30 -21.67
CA ASN A 12 -4.03 -11.49 -21.88
C ASN A 12 -4.03 -10.25 -20.96
N LEU A 13 -5.18 -9.63 -20.70
CA LEU A 13 -5.30 -8.53 -19.74
C LEU A 13 -4.99 -8.99 -18.30
N ILE A 14 -5.51 -10.16 -17.90
CA ILE A 14 -5.21 -10.75 -16.60
C ILE A 14 -3.71 -11.04 -16.47
N LEU A 15 -3.11 -11.69 -17.46
CA LEU A 15 -1.68 -11.99 -17.46
C LEU A 15 -0.84 -10.70 -17.41
N PHE A 16 -1.20 -9.70 -18.21
CA PHE A 16 -0.53 -8.39 -18.19
C PHE A 16 -0.60 -7.74 -16.81
N PHE A 17 -1.77 -7.75 -16.18
CA PHE A 17 -1.95 -7.21 -14.82
C PHE A 17 -1.03 -7.89 -13.82
N PHE A 18 -1.02 -9.22 -13.76
CA PHE A 18 -0.18 -9.94 -12.79
C PHE A 18 1.31 -9.77 -13.08
N ILE A 19 1.73 -9.90 -14.35
CA ILE A 19 3.14 -9.75 -14.73
C ILE A 19 3.64 -8.33 -14.43
N SER A 20 2.89 -7.30 -14.80
CA SER A 20 3.27 -5.90 -14.53
C SER A 20 3.33 -5.58 -13.04
N THR A 21 2.40 -6.12 -12.25
CA THR A 21 2.38 -5.95 -10.79
C THR A 21 3.60 -6.61 -10.14
N ILE A 22 3.88 -7.87 -10.49
CA ILE A 22 5.05 -8.59 -9.96
C ILE A 22 6.34 -7.86 -10.35
N LEU A 23 6.45 -7.46 -11.62
CA LEU A 23 7.61 -6.71 -12.11
C LEU A 23 7.79 -5.39 -11.35
N ALA A 24 6.70 -4.63 -11.13
CA ALA A 24 6.74 -3.39 -10.36
C ALA A 24 7.24 -3.63 -8.92
N VAL A 25 6.73 -4.66 -8.23
CA VAL A 25 7.18 -5.01 -6.87
C VAL A 25 8.68 -5.35 -6.85
N VAL A 26 9.14 -6.14 -7.83
CA VAL A 26 10.57 -6.50 -7.95
C VAL A 26 11.43 -5.26 -8.22
N LEU A 27 11.00 -4.37 -9.10
CA LEU A 27 11.72 -3.13 -9.41
C LEU A 27 11.78 -2.19 -8.21
N TYR A 28 10.69 -2.01 -7.48
CA TYR A 28 10.66 -1.16 -6.28
C TYR A 28 11.50 -1.69 -5.12
N ARG A 29 11.93 -2.95 -5.15
CA ARG A 29 12.91 -3.46 -4.20
C ARG A 29 14.29 -2.79 -4.37
N PHE A 30 14.63 -2.39 -5.60
CA PHE A 30 15.98 -1.91 -5.96
C PHE A 30 15.99 -0.41 -6.32
N ILE A 31 14.87 0.14 -6.73
CA ILE A 31 14.76 1.53 -7.19
C ILE A 31 14.07 2.35 -6.12
N PRO A 32 14.68 3.47 -5.69
CA PRO A 32 14.03 4.41 -4.78
C PRO A 32 12.69 4.91 -5.31
N VAL A 33 11.66 4.90 -4.47
CA VAL A 33 10.33 5.41 -4.83
C VAL A 33 10.31 6.91 -4.58
N TYR A 34 10.54 7.72 -5.60
CA TYR A 34 10.50 9.19 -5.50
C TYR A 34 9.08 9.75 -5.64
N THR A 35 8.18 8.99 -6.24
CA THR A 35 6.81 9.43 -6.54
C THR A 35 5.85 8.27 -6.42
N THR A 36 4.71 8.48 -5.78
CA THR A 36 3.63 7.50 -5.74
C THR A 36 2.39 8.02 -6.47
N PRO A 37 1.50 7.14 -6.96
CA PRO A 37 0.23 7.56 -7.55
C PRO A 37 -0.58 8.45 -6.62
N LEU A 38 -0.56 8.18 -5.31
CA LEU A 38 -1.26 9.00 -4.32
C LEU A 38 -0.69 10.42 -4.25
N MET A 39 0.63 10.59 -4.34
CA MET A 39 1.27 11.92 -4.35
C MET A 39 0.79 12.72 -5.58
N VAL A 40 0.75 12.11 -6.75
CA VAL A 40 0.25 12.75 -7.98
C VAL A 40 -1.22 13.15 -7.82
N ILE A 41 -2.08 12.24 -7.32
CA ILE A 41 -3.50 12.53 -7.09
C ILE A 41 -3.67 13.70 -6.10
N ARG A 42 -2.90 13.73 -5.01
CA ARG A 42 -2.98 14.81 -4.02
C ARG A 42 -2.53 16.14 -4.58
N SER A 43 -1.42 16.17 -5.33
CA SER A 43 -0.93 17.38 -5.97
C SER A 43 -1.94 17.93 -7.00
N THR A 44 -2.55 17.07 -7.79
CA THR A 44 -3.59 17.50 -8.74
C THR A 44 -4.84 18.02 -8.01
N GLN A 45 -5.27 17.39 -6.92
CA GLN A 45 -6.38 17.88 -6.09
C GLN A 45 -6.10 19.28 -5.50
N GLN A 46 -4.87 19.53 -5.05
CA GLN A 46 -4.45 20.85 -4.55
C GLN A 46 -4.51 21.91 -5.66
N LEU A 47 -4.01 21.60 -6.86
CA LEU A 47 -4.09 22.49 -8.02
C LEU A 47 -5.54 22.85 -8.38
N PHE A 48 -6.44 21.87 -8.39
CA PHE A 48 -7.87 22.13 -8.66
C PHE A 48 -8.55 22.99 -7.60
N LYS A 49 -8.02 23.02 -6.37
CA LYS A 49 -8.49 23.89 -5.28
C LYS A 49 -7.83 25.28 -5.31
N GLY A 50 -6.94 25.56 -6.26
CA GLY A 50 -6.18 26.80 -6.30
C GLY A 50 -5.04 26.88 -5.28
N GLU A 51 -4.71 25.75 -4.63
CA GLU A 51 -3.63 25.63 -3.67
C GLU A 51 -2.30 25.32 -4.39
N LYS A 52 -1.18 25.77 -3.83
CA LYS A 52 0.14 25.36 -4.34
C LYS A 52 0.39 23.89 -3.99
N PRO A 53 0.78 23.04 -4.97
CA PRO A 53 1.13 21.66 -4.67
C PRO A 53 2.30 21.60 -3.70
N VAL A 54 2.11 20.86 -2.62
CA VAL A 54 3.14 20.62 -1.62
C VAL A 54 3.69 19.22 -1.82
N TRP A 55 5.00 19.16 -2.11
CA TRP A 55 5.70 17.91 -2.36
C TRP A 55 6.88 17.77 -1.39
N HIS A 56 6.63 17.18 -0.23
CA HIS A 56 7.65 16.89 0.76
C HIS A 56 7.95 15.40 0.79
N HIS A 57 8.91 14.99 -0.02
CA HIS A 57 9.40 13.61 0.00
C HIS A 57 10.91 13.61 -0.21
N THR A 58 11.63 12.98 0.72
CA THR A 58 13.05 12.72 0.61
C THR A 58 13.29 11.24 0.80
N TRP A 59 13.86 10.60 -0.20
CA TRP A 59 14.27 9.20 -0.07
C TRP A 59 15.49 9.11 0.82
N VAL A 60 15.43 8.22 1.81
CA VAL A 60 16.54 7.88 2.70
C VAL A 60 16.77 6.39 2.62
N SER A 61 18.01 5.99 2.36
CA SER A 61 18.42 4.58 2.33
C SER A 61 18.24 3.95 3.72
N PHE A 62 17.86 2.67 3.76
CA PHE A 62 17.51 1.97 5.00
C PHE A 62 18.67 1.93 6.02
N ASP A 63 19.91 1.86 5.55
CA ASP A 63 21.14 1.90 6.35
C ASP A 63 21.37 3.25 7.06
N LYS A 64 20.73 4.33 6.57
CA LYS A 64 20.79 5.66 7.19
C LYS A 64 19.64 5.91 8.18
N ILE A 65 18.73 4.95 8.32
CA ILE A 65 17.62 5.03 9.27
C ILE A 65 18.03 4.36 10.57
N SER A 66 17.64 4.94 11.70
CA SER A 66 17.88 4.31 13.01
C SER A 66 17.37 2.86 13.03
N PRO A 67 18.16 1.88 13.46
CA PRO A 67 17.72 0.47 13.53
C PRO A 67 16.53 0.25 14.47
N HIS A 68 16.26 1.18 15.38
CA HIS A 68 15.10 1.13 16.27
C HIS A 68 13.80 1.58 15.59
N LEU A 69 13.88 2.36 14.49
CA LEU A 69 12.68 2.87 13.81
C LEU A 69 11.82 1.76 13.19
N PRO A 70 12.36 0.78 12.45
CA PRO A 70 11.56 -0.33 11.93
C PRO A 70 10.82 -1.10 13.04
N MET A 71 11.50 -1.35 14.17
CA MET A 71 10.89 -2.04 15.31
C MET A 71 9.77 -1.21 15.94
N ALA A 72 9.96 0.11 16.07
CA ALA A 72 8.92 1.01 16.56
C ALA A 72 7.71 1.04 15.64
N VAL A 73 7.92 1.08 14.32
CA VAL A 73 6.83 1.03 13.32
C VAL A 73 6.08 -0.29 13.39
N ILE A 74 6.79 -1.43 13.45
CA ILE A 74 6.15 -2.74 13.60
C ILE A 74 5.33 -2.80 14.89
N ALA A 75 5.88 -2.34 16.00
CA ALA A 75 5.19 -2.37 17.29
C ALA A 75 3.94 -1.48 17.32
N SER A 76 3.94 -0.34 16.63
CA SER A 76 2.82 0.62 16.62
C SER A 76 1.76 0.32 15.57
N GLU A 77 2.15 -0.12 14.38
CA GLU A 77 1.26 -0.27 13.24
C GLU A 77 0.81 -1.72 13.01
N ASP A 78 1.69 -2.68 13.30
CA ASP A 78 1.47 -4.08 12.95
C ASP A 78 2.31 -5.01 13.83
N ASN A 79 1.99 -5.08 15.11
CA ASN A 79 2.78 -5.84 16.09
C ASN A 79 2.87 -7.35 15.81
N ARG A 80 2.05 -7.86 14.90
CA ARG A 80 2.02 -9.25 14.44
C ARG A 80 2.62 -9.44 13.04
N PHE A 81 3.34 -8.44 12.53
CA PHE A 81 3.91 -8.43 11.16
C PHE A 81 4.62 -9.74 10.77
N ALA A 82 5.33 -10.37 11.71
CA ALA A 82 6.06 -11.63 11.47
C ALA A 82 5.17 -12.89 11.46
N THR A 83 3.89 -12.80 11.82
CA THR A 83 3.00 -13.95 11.99
C THR A 83 1.91 -14.09 10.93
N HIS A 84 1.79 -13.10 10.02
CA HIS A 84 0.81 -13.13 8.93
C HIS A 84 1.46 -12.86 7.57
N ASN A 85 0.77 -13.19 6.49
CA ASN A 85 1.21 -13.00 5.11
C ASN A 85 0.40 -11.87 4.42
N GLY A 86 0.60 -10.63 4.88
CA GLY A 86 -0.02 -9.44 4.29
C GLY A 86 -1.33 -9.01 4.95
N PHE A 87 -2.19 -9.95 5.39
CA PHE A 87 -3.43 -9.66 6.10
C PHE A 87 -3.43 -10.32 7.48
N ASP A 88 -3.66 -9.55 8.54
CA ASP A 88 -3.88 -10.09 9.88
C ASP A 88 -5.38 -10.30 10.13
N PHE A 89 -5.88 -11.48 9.78
CA PHE A 89 -7.31 -11.81 9.95
C PHE A 89 -7.75 -11.85 11.41
N GLU A 90 -6.84 -12.12 12.36
CA GLU A 90 -7.16 -12.10 13.78
C GLU A 90 -7.39 -10.68 14.28
N GLU A 91 -6.48 -9.73 13.92
CA GLU A 91 -6.66 -8.33 14.25
C GLU A 91 -7.88 -7.72 13.54
N ILE A 92 -8.17 -8.12 12.31
CA ILE A 92 -9.40 -7.71 11.61
C ILE A 92 -10.64 -8.14 12.41
N LYS A 93 -10.74 -9.42 12.81
CA LYS A 93 -11.87 -9.91 13.62
C LYS A 93 -12.00 -9.20 14.95
N LYS A 94 -10.87 -8.96 15.61
CA LYS A 94 -10.83 -8.25 16.90
C LYS A 94 -11.28 -6.80 16.73
N ALA A 95 -10.76 -6.09 15.73
CA ALA A 95 -11.17 -4.73 15.43
C ALA A 95 -12.66 -4.63 15.07
N MET A 96 -13.20 -5.58 14.30
CA MET A 96 -14.63 -5.64 13.99
C MET A 96 -15.46 -5.74 15.26
N LYS A 97 -15.14 -6.68 16.15
CA LYS A 97 -15.85 -6.88 17.43
C LYS A 97 -15.75 -5.65 18.34
N GLU A 98 -14.55 -5.08 18.49
CA GLU A 98 -14.37 -3.87 19.30
C GLU A 98 -15.11 -2.66 18.71
N ASN A 99 -15.22 -2.58 17.39
CA ASN A 99 -15.87 -1.48 16.68
C ASN A 99 -17.41 -1.49 16.81
N GLU A 100 -18.01 -2.57 17.26
CA GLU A 100 -19.46 -2.61 17.56
C GLU A 100 -19.81 -1.64 18.69
N THR A 101 -18.94 -1.49 19.69
CA THR A 101 -19.19 -0.67 20.88
C THR A 101 -18.41 0.65 20.91
N ARG A 102 -17.37 0.79 20.09
CA ARG A 102 -16.51 1.97 20.07
C ARG A 102 -17.11 3.15 19.31
N LYS A 103 -17.12 4.33 19.94
CA LYS A 103 -17.45 5.60 19.24
C LYS A 103 -16.46 5.93 18.13
N ARG A 104 -15.16 5.77 18.41
CA ARG A 104 -14.09 5.95 17.41
C ARG A 104 -13.62 4.58 16.91
N LYS A 105 -13.86 4.31 15.64
CA LYS A 105 -13.50 3.05 15.02
C LYS A 105 -11.99 2.85 15.02
N ARG A 106 -11.54 1.62 15.32
CA ARG A 106 -10.15 1.17 15.25
C ARG A 106 -9.91 0.53 13.88
N GLY A 107 -8.80 0.86 13.24
CA GLY A 107 -8.31 0.17 12.05
C GLY A 107 -7.59 -1.14 12.42
N ALA A 108 -7.46 -2.02 11.43
CA ALA A 108 -6.67 -3.25 11.51
C ALA A 108 -5.89 -3.45 10.19
N SER A 109 -5.38 -2.36 9.63
CA SER A 109 -4.56 -2.43 8.42
C SER A 109 -3.13 -2.81 8.79
N THR A 110 -2.56 -3.73 8.03
CA THR A 110 -1.17 -4.16 8.16
C THR A 110 -0.23 -3.22 7.42
N ILE A 111 1.07 -3.28 7.72
CA ILE A 111 2.12 -2.54 6.99
C ILE A 111 2.08 -2.89 5.50
N SER A 112 1.89 -4.17 5.15
CA SER A 112 1.76 -4.62 3.76
C SER A 112 0.60 -3.95 3.02
N GLN A 113 -0.57 -3.87 3.67
CA GLN A 113 -1.75 -3.20 3.11
C GLN A 113 -1.54 -1.69 2.95
N GLN A 114 -0.89 -1.05 3.93
CA GLN A 114 -0.57 0.38 3.88
C GLN A 114 0.40 0.67 2.72
N THR A 115 1.44 -0.16 2.56
CA THR A 115 2.40 -0.05 1.46
C THR A 115 1.74 -0.21 0.09
N ALA A 116 0.85 -1.17 -0.07
CA ALA A 116 0.14 -1.39 -1.33
C ALA A 116 -0.87 -0.27 -1.67
N LYS A 117 -1.39 0.43 -0.66
CA LYS A 117 -2.35 1.52 -0.83
C LYS A 117 -1.68 2.84 -1.23
N ASN A 118 -0.47 3.11 -0.76
CA ASN A 118 0.24 4.39 -0.88
C ASN A 118 1.26 4.36 -2.02
#